data_9c0769ae70d8191374c8581b54a41050
#
_entry.id   9c0769ae70d8191374c8581b54a41050
#
_cell.length_a   1.000
_cell.length_b   1.000
_cell.length_c   1.000
_cell.angle_alpha   90.00
_cell.angle_beta   90.00
_cell.angle_gamma   90.00
#
_symmetry.space_group_name_H-M   'P 1'
#
loop_
_entity.id
_entity.type
_entity.pdbx_description
1 polymer ?
#
loop_
_entity_poly.entity_id
_entity_poly.type
_entity_poly.pdbx_seq_one_letter_code
_entity_poly.pdbx_strand_id
1 'polypeptide(L)'
;MLPAIAQSLDELSAADARRAALAYVSEAFAEAVLDGIDVDSFAEAALCAAFRELVAAYGEERVARLAELLPQRLRHGEFSASRRQ
;
A
#
# COMPACT_ATOMS: atom_id res chain seq x y z
N MET A 1 4.60 21.61 26.05
CA MET A 1 3.67 21.54 25.93
C MET A 1 3.17 21.17 24.72
N LEU A 2 3.38 21.64 23.81
CA LEU A 2 2.88 21.30 22.60
C LEU A 2 3.60 20.22 21.85
N PRO A 3 4.84 19.86 22.16
CA PRO A 3 5.52 18.81 21.40
C PRO A 3 4.77 17.50 21.37
N ALA A 4 4.21 17.07 22.48
CA ALA A 4 3.49 15.81 22.51
C ALA A 4 2.23 15.89 21.66
N ILE A 5 1.54 17.01 21.73
CA ILE A 5 0.34 17.19 20.96
C ILE A 5 0.66 17.24 19.48
N ALA A 6 1.74 17.91 19.12
CA ALA A 6 2.13 18.01 17.72
C ALA A 6 2.43 16.63 17.15
N GLN A 7 3.10 15.78 17.94
CA GLN A 7 3.39 14.45 17.48
C GLN A 7 2.12 13.64 17.26
N SER A 8 1.16 13.76 18.16
CA SER A 8 -0.11 13.07 18.00
C SER A 8 -0.82 13.50 16.74
N LEU A 9 -0.80 14.79 16.46
CA LEU A 9 -1.45 15.29 15.25
C LEU A 9 -0.74 14.80 14.00
N ASP A 10 0.58 14.73 14.04
CA ASP A 10 1.33 14.22 12.91
C ASP A 10 1.01 12.75 12.66
N GLU A 11 0.88 11.98 13.73
CA GLU A 11 0.56 10.56 13.58
C GLU A 11 -0.84 10.38 13.02
N LEU A 12 -1.79 11.19 13.46
CA LEU A 12 -3.13 11.12 12.93
C LEU A 12 -3.15 11.50 11.46
N SER A 13 -2.41 12.52 11.08
CA SER A 13 -2.33 12.92 9.69
C SER A 13 -1.74 11.82 8.82
N ALA A 14 -0.71 11.14 9.31
CA ALA A 14 -0.10 10.06 8.56
C ALA A 14 -1.08 8.90 8.40
N ALA A 15 -1.83 8.59 9.46
CA ALA A 15 -2.82 7.53 9.41
C ALA A 15 -3.93 7.89 8.45
N ASP A 16 -4.36 9.15 8.47
CA ASP A 16 -5.38 9.61 7.55
C ASP A 16 -4.91 9.53 6.12
N ALA A 17 -3.66 9.92 5.86
CA ALA A 17 -3.12 9.85 4.52
C ALA A 17 -3.07 8.42 4.01
N ARG A 18 -2.68 7.48 4.87
CA ARG A 18 -2.64 6.08 4.47
C ARG A 18 -4.03 5.56 4.18
N ARG A 19 -4.99 5.95 5.00
CA ARG A 19 -6.37 5.52 4.80
C ARG A 19 -6.93 6.07 3.50
N ALA A 20 -6.66 7.34 3.23
CA ALA A 20 -7.10 7.95 1.98
C ALA A 20 -6.46 7.29 0.78
N ALA A 21 -5.17 7.00 0.87
CA ALA A 21 -4.47 6.34 -0.22
C ALA A 21 -5.06 4.96 -0.48
N LEU A 22 -5.35 4.21 0.58
CA LEU A 22 -5.94 2.90 0.41
C LEU A 22 -7.31 2.98 -0.24
N ALA A 23 -8.07 4.03 0.08
CA ALA A 23 -9.37 4.22 -0.54
C ALA A 23 -9.22 4.43 -2.05
N TYR A 24 -8.24 5.21 -2.48
CA TYR A 24 -8.00 5.38 -3.91
C TYR A 24 -7.68 4.06 -4.58
N VAL A 25 -6.81 3.27 -3.95
CA VAL A 25 -6.44 1.98 -4.53
C VAL A 25 -7.63 1.05 -4.59
N SER A 26 -8.42 1.02 -3.52
CA SER A 26 -9.59 0.15 -3.47
C SER A 26 -10.60 0.52 -4.56
N GLU A 27 -10.77 1.82 -4.78
CA GLU A 27 -11.68 2.26 -5.83
C GLU A 27 -11.16 1.87 -7.20
N ALA A 28 -9.86 1.97 -7.40
CA ALA A 28 -9.29 1.58 -8.68
C ALA A 28 -9.52 0.10 -8.95
N PHE A 29 -9.36 -0.73 -7.93
CA PHE A 29 -9.65 -2.16 -8.08
C PHE A 29 -11.11 -2.39 -8.44
N ALA A 30 -12.01 -1.71 -7.76
CA ALA A 30 -13.44 -1.87 -8.04
C ALA A 30 -13.77 -1.44 -9.47
N GLU A 31 -13.20 -0.34 -9.90
CA GLU A 31 -13.43 0.12 -11.26
C GLU A 31 -12.91 -0.85 -12.30
N ALA A 32 -11.73 -1.40 -12.04
CA ALA A 32 -11.16 -2.36 -12.97
C ALA A 32 -12.06 -3.58 -13.12
N VAL A 33 -12.61 -4.05 -12.01
CA VAL A 33 -13.51 -5.19 -12.05
C VAL A 33 -14.76 -4.85 -12.85
N LEU A 34 -15.31 -3.66 -12.64
CA LEU A 34 -16.49 -3.25 -13.38
C LEU A 34 -16.21 -3.17 -14.88
N ASP A 35 -15.00 -2.81 -15.24
CA ASP A 35 -14.62 -2.71 -16.64
C ASP A 35 -14.24 -4.07 -17.23
N GLY A 36 -14.35 -5.12 -16.46
CA GLY A 36 -14.06 -6.46 -16.96
C GLY A 36 -12.60 -6.85 -16.93
N ILE A 37 -11.79 -6.09 -16.19
CA ILE A 37 -10.38 -6.40 -16.09
C ILE A 37 -10.18 -7.44 -15.00
N ASP A 38 -9.39 -8.45 -15.32
CA ASP A 38 -9.08 -9.52 -14.41
C ASP A 38 -8.34 -8.99 -13.17
N VAL A 39 -8.74 -9.42 -11.98
CA VAL A 39 -8.15 -8.94 -10.75
C VAL A 39 -6.67 -9.23 -10.68
N ASP A 40 -6.26 -10.42 -11.11
CA ASP A 40 -4.85 -10.78 -11.07
C ASP A 40 -4.02 -9.87 -11.96
N SER A 41 -4.53 -9.58 -13.15
CA SER A 41 -3.83 -8.70 -14.07
C SER A 41 -3.74 -7.30 -13.51
N PHE A 42 -4.81 -6.82 -12.92
CA PHE A 42 -4.80 -5.48 -12.36
C PHE A 42 -3.85 -5.40 -11.16
N ALA A 43 -3.87 -6.44 -10.32
CA ALA A 43 -2.98 -6.44 -9.15
C ALA A 43 -1.52 -6.43 -9.57
N GLU A 44 -1.18 -7.20 -10.59
CA GLU A 44 0.19 -7.22 -11.08
C GLU A 44 0.58 -5.86 -11.63
N ALA A 45 -0.30 -5.25 -12.40
CA ALA A 45 -0.03 -3.92 -12.94
C ALA A 45 0.12 -2.90 -11.83
N ALA A 46 -0.70 -3.02 -10.78
CA ALA A 46 -0.61 -2.10 -9.65
C ALA A 46 0.73 -2.23 -8.93
N LEU A 47 1.21 -3.47 -8.75
CA LEU A 47 2.52 -3.69 -8.16
C LEU A 47 3.62 -3.05 -8.99
N CYS A 48 3.56 -3.26 -10.30
CA CYS A 48 4.58 -2.68 -11.17
C CYS A 48 4.54 -1.16 -11.11
N ALA A 49 3.37 -0.59 -11.15
CA ALA A 49 3.24 0.86 -11.11
C ALA A 49 3.77 1.41 -9.78
N ALA A 50 3.44 0.73 -8.68
CA ALA A 50 3.89 1.18 -7.37
C ALA A 50 5.41 1.12 -7.27
N PHE A 51 6.01 0.02 -7.75
CA PHE A 51 7.46 -0.09 -7.67
C PHE A 51 8.15 0.93 -8.56
N ARG A 52 7.58 1.25 -9.72
CA ARG A 52 8.16 2.29 -10.55
C ARG A 52 8.22 3.62 -9.82
N GLU A 53 7.13 3.96 -9.14
CA GLU A 53 7.11 5.22 -8.39
C GLU A 53 8.13 5.19 -7.27
N LEU A 54 8.23 4.07 -6.56
CA LEU A 54 9.16 3.98 -5.45
C LEU A 54 10.61 4.03 -5.93
N VAL A 55 10.91 3.36 -7.04
CA VAL A 55 12.26 3.38 -7.57
C VAL A 55 12.63 4.78 -8.03
N ALA A 56 11.68 5.48 -8.65
CA ALA A 56 11.95 6.85 -9.08
C ALA A 56 12.27 7.75 -7.88
N ALA A 57 11.63 7.50 -6.75
CA ALA A 57 11.85 8.33 -5.57
C ALA A 57 13.08 7.91 -4.77
N TYR A 58 13.33 6.62 -4.64
CA TYR A 58 14.34 6.13 -3.70
C TYR A 58 15.45 5.30 -4.31
N GLY A 59 15.35 4.94 -5.57
CA GLY A 59 16.36 4.13 -6.23
C GLY A 59 16.14 2.63 -6.03
N GLU A 60 16.78 1.85 -6.91
CA GLU A 60 16.55 0.41 -6.94
C GLU A 60 16.96 -0.29 -5.65
N GLU A 61 18.09 0.12 -5.09
CA GLU A 61 18.62 -0.61 -3.95
C GLU A 61 17.72 -0.49 -2.73
N ARG A 62 17.23 0.71 -2.46
CA ARG A 62 16.36 0.88 -1.32
C ARG A 62 15.05 0.15 -1.49
N VAL A 63 14.52 0.17 -2.71
CA VAL A 63 13.26 -0.52 -2.96
C VAL A 63 13.46 -2.03 -2.90
N ALA A 64 14.59 -2.52 -3.36
CA ALA A 64 14.88 -3.95 -3.25
C ALA A 64 14.90 -4.38 -1.79
N ARG A 65 15.52 -3.57 -0.93
CA ARG A 65 15.55 -3.91 0.49
C ARG A 65 14.16 -3.90 1.11
N LEU A 66 13.34 -2.94 0.70
CA LEU A 66 11.97 -2.91 1.15
C LEU A 66 11.22 -4.15 0.69
N ALA A 67 11.43 -4.54 -0.55
CA ALA A 67 10.75 -5.70 -1.10
C ALA A 67 11.17 -6.99 -0.41
N GLU A 68 12.39 -7.03 0.11
CA GLU A 68 12.88 -8.24 0.79
C GLU A 68 12.12 -8.53 2.07
N LEU A 69 11.42 -7.54 2.60
CA LEU A 69 10.62 -7.75 3.79
C LEU A 69 9.24 -8.31 3.47
N LEU A 70 8.84 -8.27 2.22
CA LEU A 70 7.49 -8.65 1.85
C LEU A 70 7.18 -10.13 2.08
N PRO A 71 8.07 -11.06 1.76
CA PRO A 71 7.74 -12.47 1.99
C PRO A 71 7.38 -12.75 3.44
N GLN A 72 8.12 -12.15 4.37
CA GLN A 72 7.85 -12.37 5.77
C GLN A 72 6.52 -11.75 6.19
N ARG A 73 6.26 -10.55 5.72
CA ARG A 73 5.00 -9.88 6.02
C ARG A 73 3.81 -10.66 5.47
N LEU A 74 3.98 -11.21 4.27
CA LEU A 74 2.93 -12.03 3.68
C LEU A 74 2.66 -13.28 4.50
N ARG A 75 3.73 -13.96 4.91
CA ARG A 75 3.57 -15.19 5.67
C ARG A 75 3.00 -14.95 7.05
N HIS A 76 3.28 -13.79 7.62
CA HIS A 76 2.75 -13.47 8.94
C HIS A 76 1.29 -13.01 8.87
N GLY A 77 0.70 -12.96 7.69
CA GLY A 77 -0.70 -12.64 7.57
C GLY A 77 -1.03 -11.17 7.60
N GLU A 78 -0.02 -10.32 7.44
CA GLU A 78 -0.26 -8.89 7.51
C GLU A 78 -1.28 -8.44 6.46
N PHE A 79 -1.30 -9.11 5.31
CA PHE A 79 -2.22 -8.74 4.24
C PHE A 79 -3.40 -9.69 4.12
N SER A 80 -3.58 -10.56 5.08
CA SER A 80 -4.69 -11.49 5.00
C SER A 80 -5.97 -10.75 5.30
N ALA A 81 -6.89 -10.86 4.37
CA ALA A 81 -8.17 -10.25 4.60
C ALA A 81 -8.80 -11.10 5.66
N SER A 82 -9.75 -10.49 6.28
CA SER A 82 -10.31 -11.28 7.28
C SER A 82 -11.09 -12.31 6.60
N ARG A 83 -10.57 -13.33 6.24
CA ARG A 83 -11.17 -14.26 5.65
C ARG A 83 -11.74 -14.98 6.59
N ARG A 84 -12.72 -15.17 6.78
CA ARG A 84 -13.15 -15.75 7.72
C ARG A 84 -13.65 -16.80 7.31
N GLN A 85 -13.71 -17.49 7.65
CA GLN A 85 -14.04 -18.58 7.29
C GLN A 85 -14.93 -19.00 7.95
#